data_75c0fa9103b58fe9a6cc20dc89461569
#
_entry.id   75c0fa9103b58fe9a6cc20dc89461569
#
_cell.length_a   1.000
_cell.length_b   1.000
_cell.length_c   1.000
_cell.angle_alpha   90.00
_cell.angle_beta   90.00
_cell.angle_gamma   90.00
#
_symmetry.space_group_name_H-M   'P 1'
#
loop_
_entity.id
_entity.type
_entity.pdbx_description
1 polymer ?
#
loop_
_entity_poly.entity_id
_entity_poly.type
_entity_poly.pdbx_seq_one_letter_code
_entity_poly.pdbx_strand_id
1 'polypeptide(L)'
;MITWQRTADIHDGRLQETFAWAAKVTKYINQKFPGVNLYAARNVDGPVYQIHWFATYDSLAAYEKLRKQLESDEGYGRLLAEIREQGHLIGTSVVDMLYEKVS
;
A
#
# COMPACT_ATOMS: atom_id res chain seq x y z
N MET A 1 -1.73 -16.17 11.06
CA MET A 1 -1.56 -14.73 10.76
C MET A 1 -0.94 -14.57 9.39
N ILE A 2 -1.50 -13.69 8.60
CA ILE A 2 -1.03 -13.35 7.26
C ILE A 2 -0.45 -11.94 7.28
N THR A 3 0.73 -11.76 6.72
CA THR A 3 1.33 -10.44 6.49
C THR A 3 1.30 -10.14 5.01
N TRP A 4 0.73 -9.00 4.65
CA TRP A 4 0.74 -8.49 3.28
C TRP A 4 1.80 -7.41 3.18
N GLN A 5 2.55 -7.43 2.08
CA GLN A 5 3.54 -6.42 1.75
C GLN A 5 3.39 -6.02 0.29
N ARG A 6 3.32 -4.72 0.04
CA ARG A 6 3.40 -4.18 -1.32
C ARG A 6 4.66 -3.35 -1.43
N THR A 7 5.40 -3.55 -2.50
CA THR A 7 6.58 -2.75 -2.84
C THR A 7 6.37 -2.12 -4.21
N ALA A 8 6.75 -0.88 -4.36
CA ALA A 8 6.70 -0.17 -5.64
C ALA A 8 7.91 0.74 -5.80
N ASP A 9 8.36 0.90 -7.03
CA ASP A 9 9.41 1.83 -7.38
C ASP A 9 8.82 3.20 -7.65
N ILE A 10 9.56 4.25 -7.28
CA ILE A 10 9.16 5.65 -7.41
C ILE A 10 9.93 6.27 -8.56
N HIS A 11 9.26 7.07 -9.38
CA HIS A 11 9.91 7.84 -10.42
C HIS A 11 10.91 8.85 -9.84
N ASP A 12 12.02 9.05 -10.54
CA ASP A 12 13.02 10.02 -10.16
C ASP A 12 12.38 11.42 -10.03
N GLY A 13 12.75 12.12 -8.96
CA GLY A 13 12.22 13.45 -8.66
C GLY A 13 10.84 13.47 -8.02
N ARG A 14 10.24 12.31 -7.75
CA ARG A 14 8.87 12.20 -7.19
C ARG A 14 8.80 11.65 -5.78
N LEU A 15 9.91 11.67 -5.07
CA LEU A 15 10.02 11.02 -3.76
C LEU A 15 9.07 11.63 -2.73
N GLN A 16 9.12 12.96 -2.54
CA GLN A 16 8.33 13.63 -1.52
C GLN A 16 6.82 13.57 -1.82
N GLU A 17 6.45 13.75 -3.07
CA GLU A 17 5.05 13.68 -3.51
C GLU A 17 4.49 12.27 -3.29
N THR A 18 5.30 11.23 -3.54
CA THR A 18 4.89 9.85 -3.30
C THR A 18 4.70 9.57 -1.82
N PHE A 19 5.59 10.05 -0.97
CA PHE A 19 5.45 9.87 0.49
C PHE A 19 4.22 10.59 1.02
N ALA A 20 3.92 11.79 0.52
CA ALA A 20 2.72 12.52 0.91
C ALA A 20 1.44 11.77 0.49
N TRP A 21 1.41 11.25 -0.72
CA TRP A 21 0.29 10.43 -1.20
C TRP A 21 0.16 9.14 -0.38
N ALA A 22 1.26 8.48 -0.08
CA ALA A 22 1.27 7.26 0.71
C ALA A 22 0.69 7.48 2.11
N ALA A 23 1.03 8.59 2.76
CA ALA A 23 0.45 8.97 4.03
C ALA A 23 -1.07 9.17 3.92
N LYS A 24 -1.51 9.81 2.86
CA LYS A 24 -2.93 10.09 2.59
C LYS A 24 -3.74 8.81 2.39
N VAL A 25 -3.27 7.90 1.54
CA VAL A 25 -3.97 6.63 1.28
C VAL A 25 -3.97 5.72 2.51
N THR A 26 -2.86 5.69 3.24
CA THR A 26 -2.75 4.90 4.47
C THR A 26 -3.74 5.37 5.52
N LYS A 27 -3.82 6.67 5.75
CA LYS A 27 -4.77 7.26 6.68
C LYS A 27 -6.21 6.96 6.26
N TYR A 28 -6.52 7.12 4.99
CA TYR A 28 -7.85 6.83 4.45
C TYR A 28 -8.29 5.40 4.74
N ILE A 29 -7.44 4.43 4.43
CA ILE A 29 -7.75 3.01 4.62
C ILE A 29 -7.94 2.69 6.09
N ASN A 30 -7.04 3.15 6.96
CA ASN A 30 -7.13 2.88 8.39
C ASN A 30 -8.37 3.50 9.03
N GLN A 31 -8.82 4.66 8.55
CA GLN A 31 -10.02 5.30 9.07
C GLN A 31 -11.30 4.64 8.57
N LYS A 32 -11.34 4.25 7.31
CA LYS A 32 -12.55 3.68 6.71
C LYS A 32 -12.76 2.21 7.06
N PHE A 33 -11.69 1.47 7.27
CA PHE A 33 -11.74 0.05 7.56
C PHE A 33 -11.12 -0.22 8.93
N PRO A 34 -11.87 -0.01 10.03
CA PRO A 34 -11.36 -0.25 11.38
C PRO A 34 -10.89 -1.70 11.55
N GLY A 35 -9.76 -1.88 12.21
CA GLY A 35 -9.15 -3.18 12.40
C GLY A 35 -8.02 -3.49 11.42
N VAL A 36 -7.90 -2.71 10.33
CA VAL A 36 -6.74 -2.78 9.47
C VAL A 36 -5.65 -1.89 10.06
N ASN A 37 -4.45 -2.45 10.20
CA ASN A 37 -3.28 -1.72 10.67
C ASN A 37 -2.29 -1.60 9.52
N LEU A 38 -2.64 -0.75 8.55
CA LEU A 38 -1.80 -0.46 7.41
C LEU A 38 -0.76 0.60 7.78
N TYR A 39 0.48 0.39 7.37
CA TYR A 39 1.47 1.46 7.42
C TYR A 39 2.34 1.43 6.17
N ALA A 40 2.86 2.61 5.82
CA ALA A 40 3.82 2.77 4.74
C ALA A 40 5.20 2.96 5.34
N ALA A 41 6.22 2.49 4.62
CA ALA A 41 7.61 2.58 5.06
C ALA A 41 8.52 2.87 3.88
N ARG A 42 9.63 3.54 4.15
CA ARG A 42 10.69 3.74 3.18
C ARG A 42 11.94 3.01 3.63
N ASN A 43 12.84 2.74 2.68
CA ASN A 43 14.11 2.12 3.02
C ASN A 43 14.97 3.10 3.82
N VAL A 44 15.48 2.65 4.96
CA VAL A 44 16.55 3.34 5.67
C VAL A 44 17.89 2.99 4.99
N ASP A 45 17.99 1.74 4.56
CA ASP A 45 19.10 1.20 3.79
C ASP A 45 18.53 0.53 2.54
N GLY A 46 19.27 0.53 1.44
CA GLY A 46 18.83 -0.03 0.18
C GLY A 46 18.34 1.03 -0.82
N PRO A 47 17.57 0.65 -1.84
CA PRO A 47 17.12 1.58 -2.88
C PRO A 47 16.31 2.75 -2.31
N VAL A 48 16.69 3.97 -2.68
CA VAL A 48 16.04 5.20 -2.17
C VAL A 48 14.67 5.42 -2.81
N TYR A 49 14.54 5.15 -4.11
CA TYR A 49 13.30 5.37 -4.87
C TYR A 49 12.40 4.15 -4.80
N GLN A 50 12.02 3.76 -3.57
CA GLN A 50 11.18 2.61 -3.31
C GLN A 50 10.30 2.88 -2.10
N ILE A 51 9.08 2.37 -2.12
CA ILE A 51 8.13 2.49 -1.01
C ILE A 51 7.51 1.14 -0.74
N HIS A 52 7.17 0.90 0.53
CA HIS A 52 6.54 -0.33 0.98
C HIS A 52 5.30 -0.03 1.80
N TRP A 53 4.30 -0.92 1.69
CA TRP A 53 3.18 -0.96 2.61
C TRP A 53 3.11 -2.32 3.28
N PHE A 54 2.71 -2.33 4.53
CA PHE A 54 2.54 -3.56 5.32
C PHE A 54 1.22 -3.54 6.05
N ALA A 55 0.57 -4.71 6.12
CA ALA A 55 -0.60 -4.93 6.95
C ALA A 55 -0.63 -6.39 7.40
N THR A 56 -1.21 -6.65 8.56
CA THR A 56 -1.39 -8.01 9.08
C THR A 56 -2.87 -8.33 9.20
N TYR A 57 -3.20 -9.59 8.95
CA TYR A 57 -4.57 -10.11 8.99
C TYR A 57 -4.58 -11.40 9.78
N ASP A 58 -5.69 -11.67 10.49
CA ASP A 58 -5.83 -12.91 11.27
C ASP A 58 -5.85 -14.15 10.39
N SER A 59 -6.36 -14.02 9.16
CA SER A 59 -6.50 -15.12 8.22
C SER A 59 -6.44 -14.64 6.78
N LEU A 60 -6.22 -15.56 5.86
CA LEU A 60 -6.31 -15.29 4.43
C LEU A 60 -7.71 -14.79 4.04
N ALA A 61 -8.76 -15.34 4.66
CA ALA A 61 -10.13 -14.91 4.37
C ALA A 61 -10.35 -13.43 4.76
N ALA A 62 -9.78 -12.98 5.88
CA ALA A 62 -9.86 -11.58 6.30
C ALA A 62 -9.15 -10.64 5.30
N TYR A 63 -7.99 -11.05 4.80
CA TYR A 63 -7.28 -10.32 3.76
C TYR A 63 -8.12 -10.21 2.48
N GLU A 64 -8.67 -11.31 2.00
CA GLU A 64 -9.48 -11.33 0.78
C GLU A 64 -10.74 -10.49 0.90
N LYS A 65 -11.36 -10.47 2.08
CA LYS A 65 -12.54 -9.64 2.35
C LYS A 65 -12.20 -8.15 2.21
N LEU A 66 -11.10 -7.71 2.80
CA LEU A 66 -10.68 -6.31 2.67
C LEU A 66 -10.33 -5.97 1.24
N ARG A 67 -9.62 -6.84 0.54
CA ARG A 67 -9.26 -6.64 -0.86
C ARG A 67 -10.49 -6.38 -1.72
N LYS A 68 -11.54 -7.17 -1.55
CA LYS A 68 -12.80 -6.98 -2.28
C LYS A 68 -13.48 -5.66 -1.91
N GLN A 69 -13.46 -5.28 -0.65
CA GLN A 69 -14.01 -4.00 -0.21
C GLN A 69 -13.27 -2.82 -0.85
N LEU A 70 -11.94 -2.89 -0.92
CA LEU A 70 -11.13 -1.84 -1.56
C LEU A 70 -11.41 -1.74 -3.06
N GLU A 71 -11.56 -2.87 -3.75
CA GLU A 71 -11.83 -2.90 -5.18
C GLU A 71 -13.12 -2.16 -5.55
N SER A 72 -14.10 -2.11 -4.66
CA SER A 72 -15.37 -1.43 -4.87
C SER A 72 -15.48 -0.09 -4.15
N ASP A 73 -14.45 0.34 -3.43
CA ASP A 73 -14.46 1.59 -2.68
C ASP A 73 -14.12 2.78 -3.56
N GLU A 74 -15.06 3.72 -3.69
CA GLU A 74 -14.88 4.89 -4.57
C GLU A 74 -13.74 5.80 -4.11
N GLY A 75 -13.61 6.03 -2.81
CA GLY A 75 -12.56 6.88 -2.27
C GLY A 75 -11.16 6.33 -2.52
N TYR A 76 -11.00 5.03 -2.35
CA TYR A 76 -9.75 4.36 -2.68
C TYR A 76 -9.47 4.42 -4.18
N GLY A 77 -10.49 4.22 -5.00
CA GLY A 77 -10.38 4.34 -6.47
C GLY A 77 -9.90 5.73 -6.90
N ARG A 78 -10.41 6.79 -6.27
CA ARG A 78 -9.95 8.16 -6.54
C ARG A 78 -8.49 8.37 -6.17
N LEU A 79 -8.06 7.82 -5.05
CA LEU A 79 -6.65 7.91 -4.62
C LEU A 79 -5.71 7.19 -5.58
N LEU A 80 -6.12 6.02 -6.09
CA LEU A 80 -5.34 5.30 -7.10
C LEU A 80 -5.29 6.06 -8.43
N ALA A 81 -6.38 6.67 -8.83
CA ALA A 81 -6.42 7.50 -10.04
C ALA A 81 -5.49 8.71 -9.90
N GLU A 82 -5.47 9.35 -8.73
CA GLU A 82 -4.59 10.49 -8.44
C GLU A 82 -3.12 10.12 -8.64
N ILE A 83 -2.67 9.02 -8.03
CA ILE A 83 -1.26 8.61 -8.12
C ILE A 83 -0.88 8.21 -9.55
N ARG A 84 -1.82 7.61 -10.29
CA ARG A 84 -1.63 7.20 -11.66
C ARG A 84 -1.50 8.42 -12.59
N GLU A 85 -2.37 9.41 -12.43
CA GLU A 85 -2.34 10.64 -13.21
C GLU A 85 -1.08 11.46 -12.97
N GLN A 86 -0.64 11.53 -11.73
CA GLN A 86 0.55 12.28 -11.33
C GLN A 86 1.85 11.56 -11.70
N GLY A 87 1.78 10.25 -11.98
CA GLY A 87 2.94 9.48 -12.44
C GLY A 87 4.05 9.32 -11.41
N HIS A 88 3.69 9.27 -10.13
CA HIS A 88 4.68 9.16 -9.05
C HIS A 88 5.28 7.76 -8.93
N LEU A 89 4.47 6.71 -9.19
CA LEU A 89 4.89 5.32 -9.09
C LEU A 89 5.07 4.70 -10.47
N ILE A 90 6.01 3.77 -10.55
CA ILE A 90 6.18 2.92 -11.74
C ILE A 90 5.22 1.73 -11.56
N GLY A 91 4.07 1.76 -12.25
CA GLY A 91 3.00 0.80 -12.07
C GLY A 91 3.43 -0.66 -12.31
N THR A 92 4.31 -0.89 -13.29
CA THR A 92 4.83 -2.23 -13.58
C THR A 92 5.78 -2.76 -12.53
N SER A 93 6.24 -1.92 -11.60
CA SER A 93 7.14 -2.33 -10.52
C SER A 93 6.42 -2.82 -9.27
N VAL A 94 5.08 -2.69 -9.22
CA VAL A 94 4.30 -3.06 -8.03
C VAL A 94 4.35 -4.57 -7.84
N VAL A 95 4.80 -5.00 -6.66
CA VAL A 95 4.87 -6.40 -6.27
C VAL A 95 4.18 -6.58 -4.93
N ASP A 96 3.22 -7.49 -4.88
CA ASP A 96 2.55 -7.88 -3.64
C ASP A 96 3.09 -9.24 -3.17
N MET A 97 3.35 -9.34 -1.89
CA MET A 97 3.77 -10.58 -1.24
C MET A 97 2.84 -10.87 -0.08
N LEU A 98 2.50 -12.14 0.09
CA LEU A 98 1.76 -12.63 1.24
C LEU A 98 2.63 -13.63 1.99
N TYR A 99 2.71 -13.45 3.29
CA TYR A 99 3.47 -14.32 4.16
C TYR A 99 2.56 -14.94 5.21
N GLU A 100 2.72 -16.23 5.44
CA GLU A 100 2.07 -16.92 6.55
C GLU A 100 3.09 -17.09 7.66
N LYS A 101 2.68 -16.77 8.89
CA LYS A 101 3.57 -16.93 10.05
C LYS A 101 3.85 -18.42 10.29
N VAL A 102 5.12 -18.78 10.41
CA VAL A 102 5.57 -20.15 10.63
C VAL A 102 5.80 -20.44 12.11
N SER A 103 6.19 -19.44 12.88
CA SER A 103 6.43 -19.62 14.31
C SER A 103 6.25 -18.32 15.09
#